data_3ef3f35bf1ad8666601dd0cbfcac37e0
#
_entry.id   3ef3f35bf1ad8666601dd0cbfcac37e0
#
_cell.length_a   1.000
_cell.length_b   1.000
_cell.length_c   1.000
_cell.angle_alpha   90.00
_cell.angle_beta   90.00
_cell.angle_gamma   90.00
#
_symmetry.space_group_name_H-M   'P 1'
#
loop_
_entity.id
_entity.type
_entity.pdbx_description
1 polymer ?
#
loop_
_entity_poly.entity_id
_entity_poly.type
_entity_poly.pdbx_seq_one_letter_code
_entity_poly.pdbx_strand_id
1 'polypeptide(L)'
;MEWNKTYHRRKICIIFFSVVLMSMVLCGRLVYLMLFEGKYYETQAKDLQQRERKIKAARGKILDRNGVVLADNKSVCTISVIHNQIKEPEAVIAMLVKELGIPEEKVRKRVEKYSSLEKIKSNVDKETGNRILAYGYAGVKVDEDYKRNYPYDTLASKVLGFTGGDNQGIIGLESVYDKYLEGTDGLILTTTDARGVEVDNIGEERKEPVAGNNLRTSLDANIQMFAMQAANKAYIQKEADSVSIIVMNPSDGAVMAMVDYPEFHLNEPFQLIEEYKEYEGTKKEQEYCNRMWRNQCINDTYEPGSTFKVITAAAALEEGVVSLEDRFHCPGYIVVEDRRIRCHKTTGHGAESFVEGIENSCNPVFINVGLRIGADHFYDYFEQFGLLHKTGIDLPGEASTIMHKREKIGLVELATISFGQSFQITPIQLATTVSSIINGGNRVTPHVGMQVENGDKKVIKTFDFPVQEGICREETSEKMRFLLEKVVSEGGGNKAYIEGYEIGGKTATSQTLPRSAHKYISSFLGFAPADDPKVLVLVIIRNPSGIYYGGTIAAPVEKEIFENILPYLELEQ
;
A
#
# COMPACT_ATOMS: atom_id res chain seq x y z
N MET A 1 -86.33 33.33 -48.27
CA MET A 1 -85.96 32.71 -47.00
C MET A 1 -85.14 31.41 -47.10
N GLU A 2 -84.86 30.96 -48.31
CA GLU A 2 -84.09 29.66 -48.56
C GLU A 2 -82.57 29.81 -48.57
N TRP A 3 -82.06 30.99 -48.90
CA TRP A 3 -80.58 31.22 -48.95
C TRP A 3 -79.90 31.12 -47.57
N ASN A 4 -80.58 31.47 -46.52
CA ASN A 4 -80.03 31.43 -45.18
C ASN A 4 -79.82 29.98 -44.65
N LYS A 5 -80.71 29.06 -45.00
CA LYS A 5 -80.61 27.65 -44.55
C LYS A 5 -79.44 26.92 -45.20
N THR A 6 -79.15 27.21 -46.45
CA THR A 6 -78.04 26.57 -47.20
C THR A 6 -76.66 27.06 -46.69
N TYR A 7 -76.60 28.34 -46.34
CA TYR A 7 -75.38 28.92 -45.80
C TYR A 7 -75.06 28.38 -44.40
N HIS A 8 -76.07 28.22 -43.54
CA HIS A 8 -75.90 27.62 -42.22
C HIS A 8 -75.51 26.12 -42.33
N ARG A 9 -76.11 25.38 -43.24
CA ARG A 9 -75.73 23.96 -43.49
C ARG A 9 -74.29 23.83 -43.96
N ARG A 10 -73.82 24.67 -44.83
CA ARG A 10 -72.42 24.65 -45.27
C ARG A 10 -71.43 24.98 -44.14
N LYS A 11 -71.78 25.95 -43.28
CA LYS A 11 -70.93 26.22 -42.10
C LYS A 11 -70.93 25.04 -41.12
N ILE A 12 -72.06 24.39 -40.87
CA ILE A 12 -72.14 23.20 -40.02
C ILE A 12 -71.33 22.06 -40.60
N CYS A 13 -71.38 21.82 -41.90
CA CYS A 13 -70.57 20.83 -42.60
C CYS A 13 -69.07 21.13 -42.50
N ILE A 14 -68.65 22.39 -42.67
CA ILE A 14 -67.25 22.81 -42.56
C ILE A 14 -66.75 22.57 -41.12
N ILE A 15 -67.55 22.98 -40.09
CA ILE A 15 -67.20 22.72 -38.70
C ILE A 15 -67.11 21.23 -38.41
N PHE A 16 -68.08 20.45 -38.87
CA PHE A 16 -68.09 18.98 -38.71
C PHE A 16 -66.86 18.35 -39.35
N PHE A 17 -66.51 18.68 -40.60
CA PHE A 17 -65.30 18.19 -41.25
C PHE A 17 -64.02 18.65 -40.57
N SER A 18 -63.95 19.87 -40.03
CA SER A 18 -62.81 20.37 -39.27
C SER A 18 -62.62 19.58 -37.98
N VAL A 19 -63.72 19.26 -37.26
CA VAL A 19 -63.65 18.43 -36.03
C VAL A 19 -63.24 16.99 -36.34
N VAL A 20 -63.77 16.40 -37.40
CA VAL A 20 -63.37 15.07 -37.85
C VAL A 20 -61.91 15.02 -38.27
N LEU A 21 -61.43 16.01 -39.02
CA LEU A 21 -60.02 16.14 -39.41
C LEU A 21 -59.12 16.27 -38.17
N MET A 22 -59.48 17.12 -37.23
CA MET A 22 -58.75 17.31 -35.97
C MET A 22 -58.70 16.02 -35.16
N SER A 23 -59.84 15.29 -35.07
CA SER A 23 -59.89 14.00 -34.39
C SER A 23 -59.00 12.95 -35.07
N MET A 24 -58.97 12.90 -36.44
CA MET A 24 -58.07 12.00 -37.17
C MET A 24 -56.59 12.32 -36.90
N VAL A 25 -56.22 13.62 -36.86
CA VAL A 25 -54.85 14.02 -36.52
C VAL A 25 -54.47 13.61 -35.11
N LEU A 26 -55.39 13.83 -34.15
CA LEU A 26 -55.19 13.35 -32.76
C LEU A 26 -55.06 11.83 -32.65
N CYS A 27 -55.92 11.08 -33.33
CA CYS A 27 -55.81 9.61 -33.36
C CYS A 27 -54.50 9.17 -34.03
N GLY A 28 -54.13 9.79 -35.16
CA GLY A 28 -52.84 9.52 -35.81
C GLY A 28 -51.65 9.79 -34.88
N ARG A 29 -51.67 10.90 -34.12
CA ARG A 29 -50.63 11.20 -33.16
C ARG A 29 -50.60 10.19 -31.98
N LEU A 30 -51.77 9.78 -31.50
CA LEU A 30 -51.84 8.73 -30.46
C LEU A 30 -51.27 7.39 -30.94
N VAL A 31 -51.65 6.98 -32.18
CA VAL A 31 -51.10 5.76 -32.78
C VAL A 31 -49.60 5.85 -32.95
N TYR A 32 -49.10 6.99 -33.42
CA TYR A 32 -47.67 7.24 -33.54
C TYR A 32 -46.96 7.11 -32.17
N LEU A 33 -47.47 7.76 -31.13
CA LEU A 33 -46.95 7.66 -29.76
C LEU A 33 -46.95 6.21 -29.23
N MET A 34 -48.05 5.47 -29.45
CA MET A 34 -48.14 4.10 -28.96
C MET A 34 -47.24 3.10 -29.72
N LEU A 35 -47.09 3.24 -31.04
CA LEU A 35 -46.35 2.28 -31.85
C LEU A 35 -44.88 2.60 -32.00
N PHE A 36 -44.51 3.88 -32.10
CA PHE A 36 -43.15 4.31 -32.39
C PHE A 36 -42.40 4.86 -31.15
N GLU A 37 -43.08 5.57 -30.28
CA GLU A 37 -42.50 6.13 -29.07
C GLU A 37 -42.89 5.37 -27.78
N GLY A 38 -43.73 4.34 -27.87
CA GLY A 38 -44.22 3.61 -26.72
C GLY A 38 -43.15 3.04 -25.83
N LYS A 39 -42.10 2.44 -26.40
CA LYS A 39 -40.96 1.93 -25.65
C LYS A 39 -40.17 3.03 -24.96
N TYR A 40 -40.02 4.17 -25.61
CA TYR A 40 -39.34 5.33 -25.01
C TYR A 40 -40.04 5.85 -23.77
N TYR A 41 -41.37 6.06 -23.88
CA TYR A 41 -42.19 6.51 -22.76
C TYR A 41 -42.35 5.45 -21.66
N GLU A 42 -42.40 4.16 -22.05
CA GLU A 42 -42.38 3.06 -21.08
C GLU A 42 -41.09 3.04 -20.27
N THR A 43 -39.93 3.21 -20.91
CA THR A 43 -38.62 3.31 -20.24
C THR A 43 -38.58 4.53 -19.32
N GLN A 44 -38.98 5.70 -19.80
CA GLN A 44 -39.06 6.91 -18.96
C GLN A 44 -40.04 6.74 -17.78
N ALA A 45 -41.18 6.11 -18.00
CA ALA A 45 -42.14 5.85 -16.92
C ALA A 45 -41.55 4.88 -15.89
N LYS A 46 -40.87 3.81 -16.34
CA LYS A 46 -40.15 2.88 -15.45
C LYS A 46 -39.06 3.60 -14.65
N ASP A 47 -38.23 4.40 -15.29
CA ASP A 47 -37.18 5.19 -14.61
C ASP A 47 -37.75 6.14 -13.56
N LEU A 48 -38.92 6.72 -13.80
CA LEU A 48 -39.60 7.59 -12.84
C LEU A 48 -40.34 6.82 -11.73
N GLN A 49 -40.77 5.61 -11.99
CA GLN A 49 -41.53 4.76 -11.06
C GLN A 49 -40.68 3.75 -10.32
N GLN A 50 -39.44 3.52 -10.74
CA GLN A 50 -38.51 2.59 -10.08
C GLN A 50 -37.53 3.35 -9.22
N ARG A 51 -37.38 2.93 -7.98
CA ARG A 51 -36.33 3.37 -7.06
C ARG A 51 -35.28 2.27 -6.97
N GLU A 52 -34.04 2.66 -7.26
CA GLU A 52 -32.88 1.79 -7.12
C GLU A 52 -32.24 2.00 -5.75
N ARG A 53 -32.05 0.91 -5.00
CA ARG A 53 -31.22 0.86 -3.80
C ARG A 53 -30.10 -0.12 -4.02
N LYS A 54 -28.85 0.31 -3.85
CA LYS A 54 -27.68 -0.56 -4.00
C LYS A 54 -27.50 -1.41 -2.74
N ILE A 55 -27.21 -2.69 -2.93
CA ILE A 55 -26.72 -3.60 -1.89
C ILE A 55 -25.23 -3.74 -2.10
N LYS A 56 -24.42 -3.25 -1.15
CA LYS A 56 -22.97 -3.39 -1.27
C LYS A 56 -22.55 -4.85 -1.33
N ALA A 57 -21.63 -5.15 -2.24
CA ALA A 57 -20.95 -6.44 -2.27
C ALA A 57 -20.01 -6.57 -1.05
N ALA A 58 -19.91 -7.78 -0.51
CA ALA A 58 -18.86 -8.10 0.43
C ALA A 58 -17.51 -8.05 -0.30
N ARG A 59 -16.57 -7.25 0.21
CA ARG A 59 -15.22 -7.15 -0.35
C ARG A 59 -14.44 -8.43 -0.10
N GLY A 60 -13.61 -8.87 -1.04
CA GLY A 60 -12.74 -10.04 -0.89
C GLY A 60 -11.80 -9.91 0.32
N LYS A 61 -11.41 -11.01 0.91
CA LYS A 61 -10.46 -11.05 2.02
C LYS A 61 -9.05 -10.82 1.53
N ILE A 62 -8.20 -10.24 2.39
CA ILE A 62 -6.74 -10.28 2.21
C ILE A 62 -6.20 -11.31 3.19
N LEU A 63 -5.46 -12.28 2.65
CA LEU A 63 -4.90 -13.40 3.39
C LEU A 63 -3.37 -13.33 3.36
N ASP A 64 -2.73 -13.75 4.43
CA ASP A 64 -1.29 -13.99 4.41
C ASP A 64 -0.95 -15.25 3.60
N ARG A 65 0.34 -15.59 3.47
CA ARG A 65 0.80 -16.78 2.73
C ARG A 65 0.25 -18.09 3.28
N ASN A 66 -0.05 -18.17 4.58
CA ASN A 66 -0.54 -19.34 5.29
C ASN A 66 -2.08 -19.40 5.34
N GLY A 67 -2.77 -18.36 4.86
CA GLY A 67 -4.24 -18.26 4.87
C GLY A 67 -4.80 -17.56 6.11
N VAL A 68 -3.97 -16.93 6.92
CA VAL A 68 -4.41 -16.06 8.03
C VAL A 68 -5.11 -14.83 7.45
N VAL A 69 -6.26 -14.48 8.02
CA VAL A 69 -7.06 -13.34 7.55
C VAL A 69 -6.47 -12.04 8.06
N LEU A 70 -5.94 -11.21 7.16
CA LEU A 70 -5.40 -9.87 7.46
C LEU A 70 -6.45 -8.77 7.30
N ALA A 71 -7.39 -8.96 6.38
CA ALA A 71 -8.53 -8.06 6.18
C ALA A 71 -9.78 -8.86 5.78
N ASP A 72 -10.92 -8.54 6.38
CA ASP A 72 -12.23 -9.11 6.07
C ASP A 72 -13.35 -8.06 6.16
N ASN A 73 -14.60 -8.48 6.28
CA ASN A 73 -15.75 -7.61 6.38
C ASN A 73 -16.54 -7.91 7.64
N LYS A 74 -16.92 -6.86 8.37
CA LYS A 74 -17.92 -6.93 9.43
C LYS A 74 -19.27 -6.55 8.85
N SER A 75 -20.28 -7.41 9.02
CA SER A 75 -21.66 -7.11 8.63
C SER A 75 -22.22 -6.01 9.51
N VAL A 76 -22.70 -4.94 8.88
CA VAL A 76 -23.29 -3.76 9.50
C VAL A 76 -24.56 -3.38 8.74
N CYS A 77 -25.25 -2.31 9.17
CA CYS A 77 -26.42 -1.79 8.50
C CYS A 77 -26.26 -0.30 8.19
N THR A 78 -26.85 0.13 7.10
CA THR A 78 -27.06 1.55 6.81
C THR A 78 -28.53 1.91 7.04
N ILE A 79 -28.77 2.90 7.89
CA ILE A 79 -30.12 3.41 8.20
C ILE A 79 -30.39 4.59 7.30
N SER A 80 -31.52 4.52 6.58
CA SER A 80 -31.99 5.57 5.69
C SER A 80 -33.46 5.85 5.92
N VAL A 81 -33.92 7.04 5.52
CA VAL A 81 -35.33 7.42 5.60
C VAL A 81 -35.84 7.94 4.27
N ILE A 82 -37.12 7.71 4.01
CA ILE A 82 -37.87 8.19 2.86
C ILE A 82 -38.93 9.15 3.37
N HIS A 83 -38.70 10.44 3.23
CA HIS A 83 -39.55 11.51 3.81
C HIS A 83 -41.04 11.30 3.50
N ASN A 84 -41.42 11.06 2.24
CA ASN A 84 -42.79 10.94 1.80
C ASN A 84 -43.54 9.71 2.35
N GLN A 85 -42.82 8.73 2.92
CA GLN A 85 -43.41 7.52 3.52
C GLN A 85 -43.55 7.61 5.03
N ILE A 86 -42.92 8.59 5.67
CA ILE A 86 -42.99 8.76 7.13
C ILE A 86 -44.37 9.33 7.52
N LYS A 87 -45.13 8.52 8.27
CA LYS A 87 -46.45 8.92 8.77
C LYS A 87 -46.39 9.67 10.12
N GLU A 88 -45.40 9.33 10.95
CA GLU A 88 -45.22 9.82 12.32
C GLU A 88 -43.78 10.38 12.50
N PRO A 89 -43.49 11.59 11.99
CA PRO A 89 -42.11 12.12 11.99
C PRO A 89 -41.50 12.20 13.39
N GLU A 90 -42.27 12.69 14.39
CA GLU A 90 -41.75 12.83 15.76
C GLU A 90 -41.42 11.50 16.43
N ALA A 91 -42.22 10.45 16.18
CA ALA A 91 -41.94 9.11 16.69
C ALA A 91 -40.67 8.50 16.04
N VAL A 92 -40.52 8.70 14.72
CA VAL A 92 -39.31 8.28 13.98
C VAL A 92 -38.07 9.02 14.47
N ILE A 93 -38.16 10.35 14.69
CA ILE A 93 -37.03 11.13 15.20
C ILE A 93 -36.64 10.64 16.60
N ALA A 94 -37.61 10.50 17.51
CA ALA A 94 -37.36 10.03 18.88
C ALA A 94 -36.70 8.63 18.90
N MET A 95 -37.18 7.71 18.08
CA MET A 95 -36.62 6.37 17.93
C MET A 95 -35.18 6.40 17.41
N LEU A 96 -34.93 7.16 16.32
CA LEU A 96 -33.59 7.25 15.74
C LEU A 96 -32.58 7.91 16.69
N VAL A 97 -32.99 8.95 17.44
CA VAL A 97 -32.15 9.56 18.48
C VAL A 97 -31.80 8.55 19.57
N LYS A 98 -32.79 7.81 20.07
CA LYS A 98 -32.61 6.79 21.11
C LYS A 98 -31.68 5.65 20.67
N GLU A 99 -31.92 5.06 19.51
CA GLU A 99 -31.20 3.87 19.05
C GLU A 99 -29.81 4.17 18.47
N LEU A 100 -29.64 5.35 17.84
CA LEU A 100 -28.38 5.71 17.16
C LEU A 100 -27.48 6.64 17.96
N GLY A 101 -27.96 7.23 19.05
CA GLY A 101 -27.20 8.18 19.88
C GLY A 101 -26.78 9.46 19.12
N ILE A 102 -27.56 9.89 18.12
CA ILE A 102 -27.28 11.09 17.31
C ILE A 102 -28.06 12.26 17.90
N PRO A 103 -27.50 13.48 17.95
CA PRO A 103 -28.21 14.67 18.37
C PRO A 103 -29.54 14.89 17.58
N GLU A 104 -30.62 15.21 18.28
CA GLU A 104 -31.95 15.34 17.69
C GLU A 104 -31.98 16.32 16.51
N GLU A 105 -31.32 17.46 16.62
CA GLU A 105 -31.24 18.47 15.56
C GLU A 105 -30.72 17.88 14.24
N LYS A 106 -29.68 17.01 14.31
CA LYS A 106 -29.12 16.35 13.12
C LYS A 106 -30.09 15.32 12.53
N VAL A 107 -30.77 14.55 13.38
CA VAL A 107 -31.77 13.57 12.94
C VAL A 107 -32.97 14.29 12.31
N ARG A 108 -33.51 15.29 12.98
CA ARG A 108 -34.64 16.10 12.51
C ARG A 108 -34.38 16.71 11.14
N LYS A 109 -33.24 17.38 10.97
CA LYS A 109 -32.83 17.98 9.70
C LYS A 109 -32.81 16.96 8.53
N ARG A 110 -32.44 15.70 8.79
CA ARG A 110 -32.41 14.65 7.77
C ARG A 110 -33.80 14.03 7.54
N VAL A 111 -34.58 13.78 8.58
CA VAL A 111 -35.93 13.23 8.49
C VAL A 111 -36.88 14.18 7.78
N GLU A 112 -36.78 15.48 8.06
CA GLU A 112 -37.63 16.52 7.45
C GLU A 112 -37.17 16.93 6.04
N LYS A 113 -35.99 16.50 5.61
CA LYS A 113 -35.49 16.82 4.27
C LYS A 113 -36.31 16.13 3.19
N TYR A 114 -36.86 16.90 2.27
CA TYR A 114 -37.55 16.39 1.10
C TYR A 114 -36.55 15.64 0.18
N SER A 115 -36.46 14.35 0.32
CA SER A 115 -35.55 13.48 -0.44
C SER A 115 -36.21 12.14 -0.71
N SER A 116 -35.88 11.53 -1.85
CA SER A 116 -36.33 10.18 -2.19
C SER A 116 -35.73 9.12 -1.26
N LEU A 117 -34.51 9.35 -0.77
CA LEU A 117 -33.80 8.51 0.21
C LEU A 117 -32.75 9.40 0.90
N GLU A 118 -32.82 9.52 2.22
CA GLU A 118 -31.82 10.26 2.99
C GLU A 118 -31.13 9.34 3.98
N LYS A 119 -29.82 9.24 3.87
CA LYS A 119 -29.00 8.41 4.76
C LYS A 119 -28.86 9.07 6.15
N ILE A 120 -29.28 8.36 7.20
CA ILE A 120 -29.16 8.82 8.59
C ILE A 120 -27.79 8.44 9.18
N LYS A 121 -27.42 7.14 9.13
CA LYS A 121 -26.15 6.64 9.65
C LYS A 121 -25.77 5.35 8.95
N SER A 122 -24.49 5.25 8.55
CA SER A 122 -23.86 4.02 8.08
C SER A 122 -23.10 3.34 9.23
N ASN A 123 -22.63 2.13 9.00
CA ASN A 123 -21.84 1.34 9.95
C ASN A 123 -22.54 1.13 11.31
N VAL A 124 -23.87 0.96 11.28
CA VAL A 124 -24.67 0.62 12.47
C VAL A 124 -24.56 -0.90 12.67
N ASP A 125 -24.34 -1.33 13.90
CA ASP A 125 -24.31 -2.75 14.22
C ASP A 125 -25.63 -3.46 13.90
N LYS A 126 -25.55 -4.74 13.55
CA LYS A 126 -26.71 -5.52 13.08
C LYS A 126 -27.81 -5.62 14.16
N GLU A 127 -27.44 -5.65 15.45
CA GLU A 127 -28.42 -5.74 16.54
C GLU A 127 -29.23 -4.46 16.63
N THR A 128 -28.58 -3.30 16.57
CA THR A 128 -29.25 -1.97 16.54
C THR A 128 -30.11 -1.85 15.27
N GLY A 129 -29.60 -2.29 14.10
CA GLY A 129 -30.39 -2.32 12.87
C GLY A 129 -31.67 -3.15 13.02
N ASN A 130 -31.58 -4.34 13.60
CA ASN A 130 -32.72 -5.22 13.86
C ASN A 130 -33.72 -4.60 14.85
N ARG A 131 -33.24 -3.90 15.91
CA ARG A 131 -34.12 -3.19 16.83
C ARG A 131 -34.89 -2.07 16.11
N ILE A 132 -34.21 -1.30 15.26
CA ILE A 132 -34.85 -0.24 14.46
C ILE A 132 -35.90 -0.83 13.51
N LEU A 133 -35.60 -1.94 12.85
CA LEU A 133 -36.51 -2.64 11.95
C LEU A 133 -37.76 -3.14 12.71
N ALA A 134 -37.60 -3.62 13.95
CA ALA A 134 -38.69 -4.12 14.79
C ALA A 134 -39.73 -3.06 15.18
N TYR A 135 -39.40 -1.76 15.14
CA TYR A 135 -40.38 -0.69 15.35
C TYR A 135 -41.41 -0.59 14.22
N GLY A 136 -41.09 -1.07 13.01
CA GLY A 136 -42.04 -1.14 11.88
C GLY A 136 -42.51 0.20 11.33
N TYR A 137 -41.77 1.30 11.56
CA TYR A 137 -42.15 2.63 11.05
C TYR A 137 -42.01 2.69 9.53
N ALA A 138 -43.10 3.08 8.86
CA ALA A 138 -43.07 3.33 7.42
C ALA A 138 -42.06 4.42 7.07
N GLY A 139 -41.33 4.23 5.98
CA GLY A 139 -40.32 5.19 5.52
C GLY A 139 -38.96 5.08 6.22
N VAL A 140 -38.77 4.18 7.19
CA VAL A 140 -37.46 3.84 7.75
C VAL A 140 -36.95 2.59 7.05
N LYS A 141 -35.76 2.68 6.45
CA LYS A 141 -35.10 1.56 5.77
C LYS A 141 -33.83 1.18 6.50
N VAL A 142 -33.61 -0.13 6.62
CA VAL A 142 -32.42 -0.74 7.21
C VAL A 142 -31.83 -1.63 6.12
N ASP A 143 -30.81 -1.14 5.46
CA ASP A 143 -30.14 -1.86 4.38
C ASP A 143 -28.89 -2.56 4.90
N GLU A 144 -28.66 -3.80 4.45
CA GLU A 144 -27.43 -4.53 4.74
C GLU A 144 -26.24 -3.80 4.16
N ASP A 145 -25.16 -3.71 4.91
CA ASP A 145 -23.93 -3.04 4.54
C ASP A 145 -22.73 -3.79 5.12
N TYR A 146 -21.54 -3.49 4.64
CA TYR A 146 -20.29 -4.06 5.11
C TYR A 146 -19.31 -2.96 5.48
N LYS A 147 -18.69 -3.10 6.67
CA LYS A 147 -17.55 -2.30 7.08
C LYS A 147 -16.29 -3.15 6.94
N ARG A 148 -15.25 -2.63 6.28
CA ARG A 148 -13.96 -3.28 6.24
C ARG A 148 -13.42 -3.44 7.65
N ASN A 149 -12.86 -4.61 7.94
CA ASN A 149 -12.35 -4.98 9.25
C ASN A 149 -10.94 -5.58 9.12
N TYR A 150 -10.04 -5.11 9.97
CA TYR A 150 -8.66 -5.56 10.04
C TYR A 150 -8.43 -6.19 11.41
N PRO A 151 -8.43 -7.55 11.51
CA PRO A 151 -8.40 -8.24 12.81
C PRO A 151 -7.19 -7.89 13.67
N TYR A 152 -6.06 -7.58 13.04
CA TYR A 152 -4.81 -7.22 13.72
C TYR A 152 -4.54 -5.70 13.77
N ASP A 153 -5.51 -4.92 13.36
CA ASP A 153 -5.57 -3.45 13.41
C ASP A 153 -4.33 -2.72 12.85
N THR A 154 -3.22 -2.70 13.60
CA THR A 154 -1.99 -1.98 13.21
C THR A 154 -1.02 -2.83 12.36
N LEU A 155 -1.22 -4.15 12.26
CA LEU A 155 -0.28 -5.05 11.59
C LEU A 155 -0.18 -4.74 10.10
N ALA A 156 1.01 -4.42 9.61
CA ALA A 156 1.28 -4.08 8.20
C ALA A 156 0.39 -2.96 7.65
N SER A 157 0.04 -1.95 8.48
CA SER A 157 -0.95 -0.94 8.14
C SER A 157 -0.63 -0.20 6.84
N LYS A 158 0.64 0.13 6.61
CA LYS A 158 1.10 0.86 5.43
C LYS A 158 1.25 -0.03 4.18
N VAL A 159 1.17 -1.34 4.35
CA VAL A 159 1.17 -2.33 3.24
C VAL A 159 -0.25 -2.68 2.86
N LEU A 160 -1.08 -3.10 3.83
CA LEU A 160 -2.47 -3.44 3.59
C LEU A 160 -3.26 -2.26 3.05
N GLY A 161 -3.09 -1.10 3.69
CA GLY A 161 -3.90 0.07 3.38
C GLY A 161 -5.34 -0.07 3.87
N PHE A 162 -6.22 0.83 3.45
CA PHE A 162 -7.60 0.86 3.91
C PHE A 162 -8.55 1.28 2.80
N THR A 163 -9.86 1.11 3.06
CA THR A 163 -10.95 1.46 2.14
C THR A 163 -11.68 2.73 2.56
N GLY A 164 -12.23 3.44 1.58
CA GLY A 164 -13.16 4.54 1.80
C GLY A 164 -14.57 4.06 2.24
N GLY A 165 -15.44 5.02 2.53
CA GLY A 165 -16.82 4.74 2.94
C GLY A 165 -17.69 4.07 1.86
N ASP A 166 -17.28 4.14 0.62
CA ASP A 166 -17.89 3.54 -0.57
C ASP A 166 -17.30 2.17 -0.95
N ASN A 167 -16.46 1.59 -0.07
CA ASN A 167 -15.78 0.31 -0.24
C ASN A 167 -14.62 0.30 -1.25
N GLN A 168 -14.24 1.47 -1.81
CA GLN A 168 -13.10 1.61 -2.70
C GLN A 168 -11.78 1.60 -1.91
N GLY A 169 -10.76 0.92 -2.41
CA GLY A 169 -9.41 0.95 -1.84
C GLY A 169 -8.74 2.31 -2.01
N ILE A 170 -8.18 2.86 -0.94
CA ILE A 170 -7.57 4.21 -0.93
C ILE A 170 -6.06 4.13 -1.07
N ILE A 171 -5.39 3.31 -0.28
CA ILE A 171 -3.93 3.10 -0.31
C ILE A 171 -3.59 1.60 -0.18
N GLY A 172 -2.31 1.27 -0.33
CA GLY A 172 -1.78 -0.07 -0.11
C GLY A 172 -2.34 -1.12 -1.08
N LEU A 173 -2.36 -2.38 -0.63
CA LEU A 173 -2.91 -3.50 -1.39
C LEU A 173 -4.40 -3.35 -1.67
N GLU A 174 -5.15 -2.72 -0.75
CA GLU A 174 -6.56 -2.41 -0.95
C GLU A 174 -6.78 -1.61 -2.24
N SER A 175 -5.91 -0.65 -2.53
CA SER A 175 -5.98 0.17 -3.75
C SER A 175 -5.47 -0.56 -4.99
N VAL A 176 -4.31 -1.22 -4.90
CA VAL A 176 -3.68 -1.88 -6.06
C VAL A 176 -4.51 -3.04 -6.59
N TYR A 177 -5.10 -3.81 -5.68
CA TYR A 177 -5.90 -4.99 -5.99
C TYR A 177 -7.41 -4.75 -5.94
N ASP A 178 -7.84 -3.48 -5.92
CA ASP A 178 -9.24 -3.07 -5.79
C ASP A 178 -10.16 -3.81 -6.76
N LYS A 179 -9.79 -3.86 -8.04
CA LYS A 179 -10.55 -4.55 -9.10
C LYS A 179 -10.85 -6.03 -8.87
N TYR A 180 -10.10 -6.69 -7.98
CA TYR A 180 -10.34 -8.08 -7.61
C TYR A 180 -11.11 -8.17 -6.30
N LEU A 181 -10.90 -7.20 -5.41
CA LEU A 181 -11.43 -7.21 -4.05
C LEU A 181 -12.85 -6.64 -3.96
N GLU A 182 -13.24 -5.62 -4.76
CA GLU A 182 -14.47 -4.85 -4.57
C GLU A 182 -15.77 -5.64 -4.79
N GLY A 183 -15.76 -6.65 -5.65
CA GLY A 183 -16.96 -7.41 -6.03
C GLY A 183 -17.88 -6.63 -6.98
N THR A 184 -19.13 -7.03 -7.04
CA THR A 184 -20.17 -6.37 -7.84
C THR A 184 -21.40 -6.14 -6.98
N ASP A 185 -21.77 -4.88 -6.80
CA ASP A 185 -22.94 -4.50 -6.00
C ASP A 185 -24.24 -5.12 -6.55
N GLY A 186 -25.11 -5.51 -5.65
CA GLY A 186 -26.48 -5.88 -5.93
C GLY A 186 -27.38 -4.65 -6.04
N LEU A 187 -28.64 -4.90 -6.43
CA LEU A 187 -29.62 -3.87 -6.65
C LEU A 187 -30.99 -4.31 -6.16
N ILE A 188 -31.69 -3.44 -5.43
CA ILE A 188 -33.11 -3.59 -5.10
C ILE A 188 -33.87 -2.56 -5.93
N LEU A 189 -34.77 -3.06 -6.79
CA LEU A 189 -35.69 -2.25 -7.57
C LEU A 189 -37.06 -2.26 -6.88
N THR A 190 -37.50 -1.09 -6.44
CA THR A 190 -38.83 -0.92 -5.81
C THR A 190 -39.68 -0.03 -6.69
N THR A 191 -40.92 -0.44 -7.00
CA THR A 191 -41.86 0.38 -7.77
C THR A 191 -42.51 1.42 -6.85
N THR A 192 -42.46 2.69 -7.25
CA THR A 192 -43.05 3.82 -6.52
C THR A 192 -44.17 4.47 -7.34
N ASP A 193 -45.16 5.07 -6.65
CA ASP A 193 -46.14 5.94 -7.28
C ASP A 193 -45.52 7.31 -7.68
N ALA A 194 -46.32 8.17 -8.33
CA ALA A 194 -45.90 9.50 -8.74
C ALA A 194 -45.50 10.44 -7.56
N ARG A 195 -45.77 10.05 -6.32
CA ARG A 195 -45.38 10.76 -5.09
C ARG A 195 -44.14 10.15 -4.46
N GLY A 196 -43.57 9.11 -5.06
CA GLY A 196 -42.42 8.38 -4.54
C GLY A 196 -42.74 7.47 -3.36
N VAL A 197 -44.00 7.07 -3.17
CA VAL A 197 -44.42 6.07 -2.17
C VAL A 197 -44.37 4.69 -2.80
N GLU A 198 -43.82 3.72 -2.09
CA GLU A 198 -43.80 2.31 -2.55
C GLU A 198 -45.22 1.75 -2.72
N VAL A 199 -45.43 1.03 -3.80
CA VAL A 199 -46.75 0.44 -4.11
C VAL A 199 -46.83 -0.94 -3.48
N ASP A 200 -47.71 -1.11 -2.50
CA ASP A 200 -47.85 -2.28 -1.61
C ASP A 200 -48.17 -3.63 -2.28
N ASN A 201 -48.23 -3.77 -3.56
CA ASN A 201 -48.58 -5.05 -4.22
C ASN A 201 -47.68 -5.42 -5.40
N ILE A 202 -46.61 -4.64 -5.65
CA ILE A 202 -45.62 -4.97 -6.66
C ILE A 202 -44.33 -5.29 -5.91
N GLY A 203 -43.96 -6.58 -5.91
CA GLY A 203 -42.79 -7.06 -5.15
C GLY A 203 -41.49 -6.34 -5.49
N GLU A 204 -40.57 -6.29 -4.55
CA GLU A 204 -39.21 -5.85 -4.79
C GLU A 204 -38.50 -6.82 -5.74
N GLU A 205 -37.92 -6.33 -6.82
CA GLU A 205 -37.00 -7.12 -7.65
C GLU A 205 -35.60 -6.96 -7.05
N ARG A 206 -34.98 -8.08 -6.64
CA ARG A 206 -33.69 -8.10 -6.00
C ARG A 206 -32.66 -8.81 -6.86
N LYS A 207 -31.60 -8.11 -7.24
CA LYS A 207 -30.38 -8.69 -7.83
C LYS A 207 -29.34 -8.80 -6.72
N GLU A 208 -28.97 -10.04 -6.41
CA GLU A 208 -28.00 -10.31 -5.34
C GLU A 208 -26.61 -9.76 -5.69
N PRO A 209 -25.86 -9.23 -4.71
CA PRO A 209 -24.47 -8.80 -4.90
C PRO A 209 -23.57 -10.02 -5.11
N VAL A 210 -22.50 -9.82 -5.87
CA VAL A 210 -21.45 -10.82 -6.05
C VAL A 210 -20.22 -10.38 -5.23
N ALA A 211 -19.83 -11.18 -4.25
CA ALA A 211 -18.69 -10.90 -3.40
C ALA A 211 -17.38 -10.79 -4.22
N GLY A 212 -16.47 -9.95 -3.78
CA GLY A 212 -15.13 -9.85 -4.33
C GLY A 212 -14.29 -11.10 -4.07
N ASN A 213 -13.23 -11.24 -4.85
CA ASN A 213 -12.30 -12.35 -4.73
C ASN A 213 -11.23 -12.06 -3.67
N ASN A 214 -10.74 -13.12 -3.03
CA ASN A 214 -9.71 -12.99 -2.00
C ASN A 214 -8.33 -12.80 -2.64
N LEU A 215 -7.51 -11.98 -2.01
CA LEU A 215 -6.09 -11.81 -2.34
C LEU A 215 -5.26 -12.62 -1.35
N ARG A 216 -4.44 -13.55 -1.84
CA ARG A 216 -3.39 -14.19 -1.06
C ARG A 216 -2.08 -13.45 -1.27
N THR A 217 -1.42 -13.10 -0.18
CA THR A 217 -0.18 -12.33 -0.19
C THR A 217 1.02 -13.19 0.20
N SER A 218 2.22 -12.67 -0.05
CA SER A 218 3.50 -13.23 0.43
C SER A 218 3.77 -12.89 1.89
N LEU A 219 3.04 -11.94 2.48
CA LEU A 219 3.17 -11.61 3.90
C LEU A 219 2.96 -12.85 4.77
N ASP A 220 3.73 -12.92 5.83
CA ASP A 220 3.56 -13.91 6.89
C ASP A 220 3.21 -13.15 8.18
N ALA A 221 2.06 -13.42 8.75
CA ALA A 221 1.56 -12.70 9.92
C ALA A 221 2.49 -12.81 11.13
N ASN A 222 3.16 -13.97 11.31
CA ASN A 222 4.10 -14.18 12.41
C ASN A 222 5.40 -13.40 12.19
N ILE A 223 5.98 -13.50 10.97
CA ILE A 223 7.20 -12.75 10.61
C ILE A 223 6.95 -11.25 10.71
N GLN A 224 5.80 -10.78 10.21
CA GLN A 224 5.40 -9.38 10.33
C GLN A 224 5.28 -8.93 11.79
N MET A 225 4.75 -9.79 12.66
CA MET A 225 4.59 -9.50 14.09
C MET A 225 5.96 -9.44 14.80
N PHE A 226 6.87 -10.38 14.53
CA PHE A 226 8.23 -10.35 15.07
C PHE A 226 8.97 -9.09 14.65
N ALA A 227 8.92 -8.75 13.35
CA ALA A 227 9.54 -7.53 12.83
C ALA A 227 8.93 -6.26 13.47
N MET A 228 7.61 -6.21 13.64
CA MET A 228 6.92 -5.06 14.25
C MET A 228 7.27 -4.91 15.73
N GLN A 229 7.39 -6.01 16.49
CA GLN A 229 7.80 -5.98 17.89
C GLN A 229 9.24 -5.48 18.03
N ALA A 230 10.15 -5.96 17.19
CA ALA A 230 11.54 -5.50 17.16
C ALA A 230 11.64 -4.02 16.77
N ALA A 231 10.85 -3.57 15.79
CA ALA A 231 10.78 -2.16 15.39
C ALA A 231 10.27 -1.25 16.52
N ASN A 232 9.17 -1.64 17.18
CA ASN A 232 8.60 -0.90 18.31
C ASN A 232 9.61 -0.78 19.47
N LYS A 233 10.27 -1.87 19.82
CA LYS A 233 11.31 -1.89 20.87
C LYS A 233 12.47 -0.94 20.51
N ALA A 234 12.96 -1.00 19.28
CA ALA A 234 14.02 -0.12 18.80
C ALA A 234 13.58 1.35 18.78
N TYR A 235 12.36 1.64 18.32
CA TYR A 235 11.75 2.97 18.29
C TYR A 235 11.73 3.61 19.68
N ILE A 236 11.21 2.89 20.68
CA ILE A 236 11.12 3.38 22.08
C ILE A 236 12.51 3.52 22.69
N GLN A 237 13.36 2.48 22.60
CA GLN A 237 14.67 2.49 23.25
C GLN A 237 15.66 3.51 22.69
N LYS A 238 15.48 3.88 21.41
CA LYS A 238 16.36 4.82 20.72
C LYS A 238 15.73 6.19 20.53
N GLU A 239 14.48 6.37 20.97
CA GLU A 239 13.74 7.61 20.73
C GLU A 239 13.87 8.04 19.27
N ALA A 240 13.71 7.06 18.36
CA ALA A 240 13.92 7.26 16.94
C ALA A 240 12.73 7.97 16.30
N ASP A 241 12.94 8.71 15.20
CA ASP A 241 11.83 9.30 14.44
C ASP A 241 10.99 8.21 13.74
N SER A 242 11.64 7.13 13.27
CA SER A 242 10.98 5.95 12.69
C SER A 242 11.92 4.75 12.60
N VAL A 243 11.33 3.55 12.49
CA VAL A 243 12.07 2.30 12.23
C VAL A 243 11.40 1.56 11.08
N SER A 244 12.17 1.33 10.00
CA SER A 244 11.69 0.55 8.86
C SER A 244 12.40 -0.80 8.81
N ILE A 245 11.64 -1.88 8.56
CA ILE A 245 12.16 -3.24 8.42
C ILE A 245 11.54 -3.88 7.18
N ILE A 246 12.37 -4.51 6.35
CA ILE A 246 11.93 -5.32 5.21
C ILE A 246 12.46 -6.73 5.44
N VAL A 247 11.60 -7.73 5.35
CA VAL A 247 11.96 -9.15 5.35
C VAL A 247 11.52 -9.73 4.00
N MET A 248 12.47 -10.24 3.23
CA MET A 248 12.23 -10.66 1.84
C MET A 248 12.93 -11.98 1.55
N ASN A 249 12.29 -12.83 0.74
CA ASN A 249 12.94 -13.99 0.16
C ASN A 249 13.83 -13.53 -1.02
N PRO A 250 15.15 -13.69 -0.94
CA PRO A 250 16.05 -13.23 -2.01
C PRO A 250 15.93 -14.02 -3.32
N SER A 251 15.36 -15.23 -3.28
CA SER A 251 15.30 -16.10 -4.47
C SER A 251 14.19 -15.72 -5.45
N ASP A 252 13.05 -15.18 -4.94
CA ASP A 252 11.87 -14.84 -5.75
C ASP A 252 11.39 -13.39 -5.59
N GLY A 253 11.87 -12.67 -4.57
CA GLY A 253 11.47 -11.31 -4.28
C GLY A 253 10.19 -11.18 -3.42
N ALA A 254 9.65 -12.30 -2.92
CA ALA A 254 8.46 -12.27 -2.06
C ALA A 254 8.75 -11.52 -0.75
N VAL A 255 7.99 -10.46 -0.49
CA VAL A 255 8.10 -9.68 0.75
C VAL A 255 7.29 -10.39 1.83
N MET A 256 7.98 -10.99 2.81
CA MET A 256 7.35 -11.72 3.92
C MET A 256 6.91 -10.80 5.05
N ALA A 257 7.61 -9.68 5.24
CA ALA A 257 7.20 -8.62 6.15
C ALA A 257 7.74 -7.27 5.69
N MET A 258 6.96 -6.21 5.92
CA MET A 258 7.35 -4.82 5.71
C MET A 258 6.75 -3.98 6.82
N VAL A 259 7.61 -3.43 7.67
CA VAL A 259 7.26 -2.58 8.80
C VAL A 259 7.78 -1.18 8.56
N ASP A 260 6.97 -0.19 8.85
CA ASP A 260 7.41 1.21 8.90
C ASP A 260 6.78 1.89 10.13
N TYR A 261 7.44 1.71 11.26
CA TYR A 261 6.96 2.15 12.57
C TYR A 261 7.24 3.65 12.80
N PRO A 262 6.30 4.44 13.37
CA PRO A 262 5.03 4.01 13.96
C PRO A 262 3.97 3.65 12.91
N GLU A 263 3.23 2.58 13.21
CA GLU A 263 2.08 2.13 12.42
C GLU A 263 0.81 2.90 12.83
N PHE A 264 -0.26 2.83 12.02
CA PHE A 264 -1.54 3.47 12.31
C PHE A 264 -2.68 2.44 12.41
N HIS A 265 -3.81 2.84 13.00
CA HIS A 265 -5.00 2.01 13.16
C HIS A 265 -5.79 1.88 11.85
N LEU A 266 -5.78 0.70 11.22
CA LEU A 266 -6.50 0.42 9.98
C LEU A 266 -8.02 0.51 10.12
N ASN A 267 -8.55 0.18 11.30
CA ASN A 267 -9.99 0.27 11.57
C ASN A 267 -10.46 1.72 11.78
N GLU A 268 -9.54 2.65 12.07
CA GLU A 268 -9.77 4.09 12.27
C GLU A 268 -8.69 4.94 11.56
N PRO A 269 -8.54 4.80 10.21
CA PRO A 269 -7.37 5.28 9.49
C PRO A 269 -7.22 6.80 9.42
N PHE A 270 -8.25 7.55 9.79
CA PHE A 270 -8.24 9.01 9.85
C PHE A 270 -7.95 9.54 11.26
N GLN A 271 -7.87 8.66 12.27
CA GLN A 271 -7.45 9.05 13.61
C GLN A 271 -5.92 9.18 13.62
N LEU A 272 -5.44 10.38 13.99
CA LEU A 272 -4.00 10.62 14.09
C LEU A 272 -3.38 9.80 15.21
N ILE A 273 -2.19 9.25 14.94
CA ILE A 273 -1.36 8.59 15.96
C ILE A 273 -0.90 9.61 17.02
N GLU A 274 -0.44 9.13 18.16
CA GLU A 274 -0.09 9.98 19.32
C GLU A 274 0.94 11.07 18.94
N GLU A 275 1.90 10.74 18.08
CA GLU A 275 2.95 11.66 17.61
C GLU A 275 2.41 12.84 16.82
N TYR A 276 1.20 12.74 16.28
CA TYR A 276 0.57 13.77 15.44
C TYR A 276 -0.73 14.34 16.05
N LYS A 277 -1.09 13.92 17.26
CA LYS A 277 -2.36 14.25 17.91
C LYS A 277 -2.59 15.77 18.09
N GLU A 278 -1.53 16.55 18.25
CA GLU A 278 -1.60 18.01 18.35
C GLU A 278 -2.20 18.68 17.10
N TYR A 279 -2.21 18.00 15.95
CA TYR A 279 -2.74 18.50 14.69
C TYR A 279 -4.21 18.13 14.46
N GLU A 280 -4.82 17.33 15.34
CA GLU A 280 -6.22 16.92 15.27
C GLU A 280 -7.14 18.16 15.32
N GLY A 281 -8.13 18.23 14.41
CA GLY A 281 -9.02 19.38 14.27
C GLY A 281 -8.38 20.66 13.70
N THR A 282 -7.09 20.62 13.31
CA THR A 282 -6.41 21.76 12.69
C THR A 282 -6.50 21.71 11.16
N LYS A 283 -6.11 22.82 10.50
CA LYS A 283 -5.99 22.85 9.02
C LYS A 283 -4.91 21.90 8.46
N LYS A 284 -4.04 21.40 9.31
CA LYS A 284 -2.93 20.49 8.94
C LYS A 284 -3.27 19.03 9.14
N GLU A 285 -4.41 18.69 9.71
CA GLU A 285 -4.81 17.30 10.00
C GLU A 285 -4.63 16.38 8.78
N GLN A 286 -5.14 16.80 7.60
CA GLN A 286 -5.00 16.01 6.37
C GLN A 286 -3.53 15.82 5.94
N GLU A 287 -2.67 16.81 6.15
CA GLU A 287 -1.23 16.70 5.87
C GLU A 287 -0.59 15.61 6.75
N TYR A 288 -0.95 15.59 8.04
CA TYR A 288 -0.42 14.60 8.98
C TYR A 288 -1.04 13.21 8.81
N CYS A 289 -2.30 13.09 8.38
CA CYS A 289 -2.85 11.83 7.90
C CYS A 289 -2.02 11.28 6.72
N ASN A 290 -1.74 12.10 5.72
CA ASN A 290 -0.94 11.69 4.57
C ASN A 290 0.49 11.27 4.96
N ARG A 291 1.10 11.92 5.98
CA ARG A 291 2.38 11.53 6.55
C ARG A 291 2.31 10.18 7.24
N MET A 292 1.27 9.97 8.06
CA MET A 292 1.03 8.73 8.80
C MET A 292 0.86 7.52 7.88
N TRP A 293 0.18 7.71 6.74
CA TRP A 293 -0.06 6.65 5.75
C TRP A 293 1.14 6.35 4.85
N ARG A 294 2.18 7.20 4.88
CA ARG A 294 3.35 7.06 4.03
C ARG A 294 4.19 5.86 4.44
N ASN A 295 4.58 5.02 3.49
CA ASN A 295 5.45 3.88 3.69
C ASN A 295 6.88 4.23 3.28
N GLN A 296 7.75 4.52 4.26
CA GLN A 296 9.13 4.93 4.01
C GLN A 296 10.00 3.83 3.39
N CYS A 297 9.57 2.57 3.44
CA CYS A 297 10.28 1.48 2.76
C CYS A 297 10.29 1.63 1.24
N ILE A 298 9.27 2.31 0.69
CA ILE A 298 9.09 2.46 -0.76
C ILE A 298 8.92 3.90 -1.23
N ASN A 299 8.35 4.79 -0.39
CA ASN A 299 8.00 6.15 -0.80
C ASN A 299 9.11 7.18 -0.54
N ASP A 300 10.14 6.83 0.23
CA ASP A 300 11.23 7.72 0.60
C ASP A 300 12.58 7.18 0.16
N THR A 301 13.42 8.11 -0.29
CA THR A 301 14.81 7.82 -0.65
C THR A 301 15.75 8.29 0.46
N TYR A 302 16.90 7.63 0.58
CA TYR A 302 17.94 7.97 1.52
C TYR A 302 19.33 7.63 0.96
N GLU A 303 20.39 8.21 1.52
CA GLU A 303 21.77 7.77 1.23
C GLU A 303 22.03 6.44 1.96
N PRO A 304 22.26 5.31 1.25
CA PRO A 304 22.37 3.99 1.88
C PRO A 304 23.65 3.84 2.72
N GLY A 305 24.62 4.71 2.52
CA GLY A 305 25.91 4.63 3.23
C GLY A 305 26.62 3.29 2.97
N SER A 306 27.28 2.75 3.99
CA SER A 306 28.16 1.58 3.85
C SER A 306 27.46 0.26 3.45
N THR A 307 26.12 0.17 3.48
CA THR A 307 25.43 -0.98 2.88
C THR A 307 25.59 -1.01 1.37
N PHE A 308 25.77 0.15 0.74
CA PHE A 308 26.04 0.26 -0.69
C PHE A 308 27.41 -0.33 -1.11
N LYS A 309 28.35 -0.49 -0.18
CA LYS A 309 29.63 -1.13 -0.45
C LYS A 309 29.49 -2.57 -0.96
N VAL A 310 28.40 -3.23 -0.63
CA VAL A 310 28.03 -4.55 -1.20
C VAL A 310 27.94 -4.46 -2.73
N ILE A 311 27.26 -3.43 -3.21
CA ILE A 311 27.06 -3.20 -4.65
C ILE A 311 28.38 -2.79 -5.33
N THR A 312 29.16 -1.93 -4.69
CA THR A 312 30.49 -1.54 -5.18
C THR A 312 31.46 -2.72 -5.25
N ALA A 313 31.45 -3.60 -4.23
CA ALA A 313 32.26 -4.81 -4.22
C ALA A 313 31.85 -5.78 -5.33
N ALA A 314 30.55 -6.03 -5.50
CA ALA A 314 30.04 -6.88 -6.57
C ALA A 314 30.42 -6.36 -7.96
N ALA A 315 30.24 -5.07 -8.21
CA ALA A 315 30.65 -4.42 -9.46
C ALA A 315 32.16 -4.56 -9.72
N ALA A 316 33.00 -4.38 -8.70
CA ALA A 316 34.47 -4.47 -8.82
C ALA A 316 34.94 -5.89 -9.08
N LEU A 317 34.33 -6.89 -8.44
CA LEU A 317 34.63 -8.31 -8.67
C LEU A 317 34.14 -8.74 -10.07
N GLU A 318 33.00 -8.25 -10.50
CA GLU A 318 32.43 -8.52 -11.83
C GLU A 318 33.29 -7.94 -12.94
N GLU A 319 33.77 -6.71 -12.78
CA GLU A 319 34.70 -6.03 -13.69
C GLU A 319 36.12 -6.61 -13.64
N GLY A 320 36.45 -7.38 -12.59
CA GLY A 320 37.78 -7.96 -12.40
C GLY A 320 38.86 -6.95 -12.02
N VAL A 321 38.49 -5.77 -11.50
CA VAL A 321 39.44 -4.74 -11.07
C VAL A 321 39.93 -4.92 -9.64
N VAL A 322 39.38 -5.90 -8.92
CA VAL A 322 39.81 -6.31 -7.58
C VAL A 322 39.69 -7.82 -7.40
N SER A 323 40.60 -8.39 -6.61
CA SER A 323 40.56 -9.77 -6.12
C SER A 323 40.50 -9.78 -4.59
N LEU A 324 40.19 -10.92 -3.99
CA LEU A 324 40.14 -11.09 -2.52
C LEU A 324 41.53 -10.86 -1.87
N GLU A 325 42.60 -11.14 -2.60
CA GLU A 325 43.99 -11.05 -2.17
C GLU A 325 44.56 -9.60 -2.28
N ASP A 326 43.89 -8.71 -2.99
CA ASP A 326 44.33 -7.34 -3.19
C ASP A 326 44.60 -6.64 -1.84
N ARG A 327 45.70 -5.87 -1.78
CA ARG A 327 46.13 -5.14 -0.60
C ARG A 327 45.93 -3.64 -0.76
N PHE A 328 45.48 -3.02 0.32
CA PHE A 328 45.21 -1.58 0.42
C PHE A 328 45.87 -1.03 1.66
N HIS A 329 45.95 0.33 1.72
CA HIS A 329 46.44 1.03 2.90
C HIS A 329 45.47 2.15 3.27
N CYS A 330 45.04 2.18 4.53
CA CYS A 330 44.14 3.19 5.07
C CYS A 330 44.87 4.04 6.15
N PRO A 331 45.32 5.24 5.85
CA PRO A 331 45.87 6.17 6.86
C PRO A 331 44.81 6.96 7.63
N GLY A 332 43.51 6.58 7.53
CA GLY A 332 42.39 7.29 8.12
C GLY A 332 41.71 8.30 7.19
N TYR A 333 42.24 8.49 5.99
CA TYR A 333 41.64 9.31 4.94
C TYR A 333 42.23 8.99 3.57
N ILE A 334 41.61 9.54 2.52
CA ILE A 334 42.14 9.55 1.15
C ILE A 334 41.94 10.96 0.57
N VAL A 335 42.84 11.40 -0.29
CA VAL A 335 42.72 12.66 -1.04
C VAL A 335 42.37 12.32 -2.47
N VAL A 336 41.23 12.84 -2.94
CA VAL A 336 40.77 12.75 -4.32
C VAL A 336 40.68 14.17 -4.85
N GLU A 337 41.48 14.50 -5.86
CA GLU A 337 41.68 15.88 -6.33
C GLU A 337 42.04 16.80 -5.16
N ASP A 338 41.22 17.79 -4.86
CA ASP A 338 41.42 18.75 -3.76
C ASP A 338 40.66 18.35 -2.47
N ARG A 339 39.95 17.23 -2.47
CA ARG A 339 39.08 16.81 -1.36
C ARG A 339 39.71 15.73 -0.51
N ARG A 340 39.77 16.02 0.79
CA ARG A 340 40.15 15.04 1.81
C ARG A 340 38.91 14.34 2.34
N ILE A 341 38.74 13.04 1.99
CA ILE A 341 37.63 12.19 2.42
C ILE A 341 38.13 11.31 3.56
N ARG A 342 37.44 11.35 4.71
CA ARG A 342 37.86 10.66 5.93
C ARG A 342 37.27 9.24 5.99
N CYS A 343 38.06 8.33 6.56
CA CYS A 343 37.53 7.06 7.05
C CYS A 343 36.76 7.28 8.35
N HIS A 344 35.82 6.40 8.68
CA HIS A 344 35.15 6.43 9.98
C HIS A 344 36.14 6.20 11.14
N LYS A 345 37.18 5.37 10.92
CA LYS A 345 38.34 5.23 11.80
C LYS A 345 39.40 6.25 11.38
N THR A 346 39.39 7.43 11.99
CA THR A 346 40.23 8.56 11.61
C THR A 346 41.73 8.34 11.87
N THR A 347 42.06 7.35 12.73
CA THR A 347 43.45 6.90 12.97
C THR A 347 43.94 5.93 11.89
N GLY A 348 43.07 5.47 11.00
CA GLY A 348 43.37 4.53 9.94
C GLY A 348 43.29 3.07 10.38
N HIS A 349 43.09 2.18 9.39
CA HIS A 349 43.14 0.72 9.57
C HIS A 349 44.55 0.16 9.31
N GLY A 350 45.43 0.96 8.66
CA GLY A 350 46.76 0.50 8.24
C GLY A 350 46.70 -0.30 6.93
N ALA A 351 47.56 -1.30 6.82
CA ALA A 351 47.55 -2.22 5.69
C ALA A 351 46.43 -3.26 5.91
N GLU A 352 45.57 -3.43 4.93
CA GLU A 352 44.44 -4.36 4.96
C GLU A 352 44.21 -5.01 3.58
N SER A 353 43.74 -6.24 3.55
CA SER A 353 43.27 -6.91 2.34
C SER A 353 41.90 -6.36 1.90
N PHE A 354 41.42 -6.75 0.73
CA PHE A 354 40.07 -6.40 0.30
C PHE A 354 39.00 -6.99 1.25
N VAL A 355 39.23 -8.23 1.73
CA VAL A 355 38.37 -8.88 2.73
C VAL A 355 38.30 -8.07 4.01
N GLU A 356 39.46 -7.74 4.61
CA GLU A 356 39.53 -6.89 5.81
C GLU A 356 38.93 -5.50 5.56
N GLY A 357 39.05 -4.95 4.34
CA GLY A 357 38.46 -3.67 3.95
C GLY A 357 36.92 -3.66 3.99
N ILE A 358 36.25 -4.76 3.66
CA ILE A 358 34.80 -4.90 3.76
C ILE A 358 34.36 -5.19 5.20
N GLU A 359 35.09 -6.04 5.94
CA GLU A 359 34.90 -6.33 7.36
C GLU A 359 34.95 -5.05 8.19
N ASN A 360 36.00 -4.25 7.99
CA ASN A 360 36.22 -2.97 8.63
C ASN A 360 35.36 -1.84 8.05
N SER A 361 34.63 -2.09 6.99
CA SER A 361 33.87 -1.04 6.28
C SER A 361 34.74 0.19 5.91
N CYS A 362 35.97 -0.04 5.44
CA CYS A 362 36.97 0.98 5.21
C CYS A 362 36.61 1.89 4.00
N ASN A 363 36.43 3.20 4.21
CA ASN A 363 36.10 4.14 3.13
C ASN A 363 37.25 4.26 2.10
N PRO A 364 38.54 4.46 2.50
CA PRO A 364 39.65 4.52 1.53
C PRO A 364 39.75 3.29 0.61
N VAL A 365 39.50 2.09 1.11
CA VAL A 365 39.47 0.87 0.27
C VAL A 365 38.40 1.00 -0.80
N PHE A 366 37.16 1.29 -0.42
CA PHE A 366 36.05 1.38 -1.37
C PHE A 366 36.14 2.57 -2.33
N ILE A 367 36.75 3.67 -1.92
CA ILE A 367 37.07 4.77 -2.82
C ILE A 367 38.08 4.33 -3.88
N ASN A 368 39.17 3.66 -3.48
CA ASN A 368 40.16 3.13 -4.42
C ASN A 368 39.52 2.13 -5.39
N VAL A 369 38.67 1.23 -4.90
CA VAL A 369 37.94 0.24 -5.69
C VAL A 369 37.03 0.94 -6.71
N GLY A 370 36.20 1.90 -6.28
CA GLY A 370 35.35 2.65 -7.20
C GLY A 370 36.11 3.46 -8.25
N LEU A 371 37.25 4.06 -7.87
CA LEU A 371 38.13 4.76 -8.82
C LEU A 371 38.76 3.80 -9.84
N ARG A 372 39.03 2.54 -9.48
CA ARG A 372 39.50 1.50 -10.43
C ARG A 372 38.40 1.10 -11.42
N ILE A 373 37.13 1.03 -11.00
CA ILE A 373 35.99 0.77 -11.90
C ILE A 373 35.85 1.93 -12.90
N GLY A 374 36.00 3.16 -12.43
CA GLY A 374 35.78 4.38 -13.23
C GLY A 374 34.30 4.78 -13.33
N ALA A 375 34.05 6.05 -13.61
CA ALA A 375 32.72 6.64 -13.55
C ALA A 375 31.73 6.04 -14.53
N ASP A 376 32.18 5.78 -15.76
CA ASP A 376 31.33 5.23 -16.82
C ASP A 376 30.88 3.81 -16.54
N HIS A 377 31.82 2.92 -16.22
CA HIS A 377 31.51 1.52 -15.88
C HIS A 377 30.70 1.44 -14.58
N PHE A 378 31.00 2.29 -13.61
CA PHE A 378 30.22 2.33 -12.36
C PHE A 378 28.76 2.73 -12.60
N TYR A 379 28.52 3.67 -13.52
CA TYR A 379 27.16 4.05 -13.92
C TYR A 379 26.45 2.93 -14.66
N ASP A 380 27.16 2.18 -15.53
CA ASP A 380 26.62 1.00 -16.22
C ASP A 380 26.17 -0.08 -15.22
N TYR A 381 26.92 -0.29 -14.11
CA TYR A 381 26.51 -1.19 -13.03
C TYR A 381 25.29 -0.66 -12.25
N PHE A 382 25.13 0.65 -12.10
CA PHE A 382 23.87 1.18 -11.54
C PHE A 382 22.67 0.80 -12.39
N GLU A 383 22.81 0.86 -13.72
CA GLU A 383 21.76 0.45 -14.66
C GLU A 383 21.55 -1.07 -14.60
N GLN A 384 22.62 -1.86 -14.72
CA GLN A 384 22.57 -3.32 -14.74
C GLN A 384 21.98 -3.92 -13.47
N PHE A 385 22.30 -3.34 -12.31
CA PHE A 385 21.73 -3.73 -11.02
C PHE A 385 20.34 -3.11 -10.78
N GLY A 386 19.80 -2.37 -11.75
CA GLY A 386 18.46 -1.78 -11.75
C GLY A 386 18.24 -0.66 -10.74
N LEU A 387 19.32 0.00 -10.31
CA LEU A 387 19.23 1.09 -9.33
C LEU A 387 18.74 2.42 -9.92
N LEU A 388 18.75 2.57 -11.25
CA LEU A 388 18.23 3.77 -11.93
C LEU A 388 16.72 3.70 -12.18
N HIS A 389 16.11 2.54 -11.95
CA HIS A 389 14.68 2.31 -12.18
C HIS A 389 13.96 1.92 -10.87
N LYS A 390 12.64 2.07 -10.89
CA LYS A 390 11.80 1.51 -9.83
C LYS A 390 11.89 -0.01 -9.83
N THR A 391 11.73 -0.63 -8.66
CA THR A 391 11.76 -2.09 -8.53
C THR A 391 10.57 -2.76 -9.17
N GLY A 392 9.45 -2.04 -9.30
CA GLY A 392 8.19 -2.58 -9.79
C GLY A 392 7.38 -3.30 -8.70
N ILE A 393 7.67 -3.05 -7.42
CA ILE A 393 6.85 -3.59 -6.33
C ILE A 393 5.38 -3.23 -6.52
N ASP A 394 4.50 -4.15 -6.24
CA ASP A 394 3.04 -4.03 -6.35
C ASP A 394 2.41 -3.24 -5.19
N LEU A 395 3.06 -2.16 -4.80
CA LEU A 395 2.57 -1.18 -3.83
C LEU A 395 2.63 0.23 -4.44
N PRO A 396 1.71 1.14 -4.07
CA PRO A 396 1.63 2.45 -4.72
C PRO A 396 2.71 3.40 -4.20
N GLY A 397 3.16 4.30 -5.08
CA GLY A 397 3.96 5.44 -4.67
C GLY A 397 5.46 5.19 -4.53
N GLU A 398 6.01 4.13 -5.14
CA GLU A 398 7.46 3.90 -5.14
C GLU A 398 8.21 5.13 -5.66
N ALA A 399 9.17 5.63 -4.87
CA ALA A 399 9.99 6.77 -5.24
C ALA A 399 11.07 6.38 -6.26
N SER A 400 11.50 7.36 -7.04
CA SER A 400 12.58 7.18 -8.01
C SER A 400 13.92 7.53 -7.40
N THR A 401 14.97 6.86 -7.82
CA THR A 401 16.36 7.16 -7.46
C THR A 401 16.72 8.61 -7.75
N ILE A 402 17.43 9.23 -6.82
CA ILE A 402 18.05 10.56 -7.02
C ILE A 402 19.53 10.34 -7.27
N MET A 403 19.98 10.57 -8.51
CA MET A 403 21.34 10.32 -8.96
C MET A 403 21.85 11.46 -9.84
N HIS A 404 23.17 11.70 -9.81
CA HIS A 404 23.83 12.58 -10.76
C HIS A 404 23.66 12.07 -12.20
N LYS A 405 23.59 12.99 -13.14
CA LYS A 405 23.68 12.60 -14.56
C LYS A 405 25.07 12.04 -14.85
N ARG A 406 25.18 11.04 -15.73
CA ARG A 406 26.41 10.33 -16.06
C ARG A 406 27.59 11.29 -16.33
N GLU A 407 27.38 12.29 -17.16
CA GLU A 407 28.38 13.28 -17.56
C GLU A 407 28.81 14.28 -16.47
N LYS A 408 28.16 14.21 -15.29
CA LYS A 408 28.47 15.05 -14.12
C LYS A 408 29.15 14.29 -12.99
N ILE A 409 29.43 13.01 -13.17
CA ILE A 409 30.15 12.20 -12.20
C ILE A 409 31.65 12.37 -12.41
N GLY A 410 32.25 13.31 -11.66
CA GLY A 410 33.70 13.47 -11.57
C GLY A 410 34.32 12.48 -10.56
N LEU A 411 35.63 12.59 -10.35
CA LEU A 411 36.36 11.69 -9.44
C LEU A 411 35.89 11.83 -7.99
N VAL A 412 35.51 13.03 -7.54
CA VAL A 412 35.01 13.28 -6.18
C VAL A 412 33.63 12.69 -5.99
N GLU A 413 32.72 12.87 -6.95
CA GLU A 413 31.40 12.26 -6.91
C GLU A 413 31.51 10.73 -6.91
N LEU A 414 32.32 10.15 -7.80
CA LEU A 414 32.56 8.70 -7.86
C LEU A 414 33.10 8.17 -6.53
N ALA A 415 34.07 8.89 -5.93
CA ALA A 415 34.62 8.53 -4.64
C ALA A 415 33.55 8.46 -3.54
N THR A 416 32.60 9.42 -3.50
CA THR A 416 31.52 9.43 -2.50
C THR A 416 30.45 8.40 -2.81
N ILE A 417 30.10 8.20 -4.07
CA ILE A 417 29.16 7.18 -4.54
C ILE A 417 29.65 5.77 -4.15
N SER A 418 30.96 5.50 -4.25
CA SER A 418 31.56 4.18 -3.97
C SER A 418 31.31 3.66 -2.55
N PHE A 419 31.01 4.54 -1.59
CA PHE A 419 30.64 4.13 -0.23
C PHE A 419 29.23 4.59 0.18
N GLY A 420 28.37 4.89 -0.81
CA GLY A 420 26.92 5.07 -0.60
C GLY A 420 26.49 6.49 -0.22
N GLN A 421 27.19 7.52 -0.67
CA GLN A 421 26.82 8.92 -0.48
C GLN A 421 26.67 9.66 -1.82
N SER A 422 26.08 10.86 -1.81
CA SER A 422 25.86 11.74 -2.97
C SER A 422 24.80 11.22 -3.97
N PHE A 423 24.04 10.22 -3.61
CA PHE A 423 22.84 9.75 -4.32
C PHE A 423 21.84 9.17 -3.31
N GLN A 424 20.60 8.95 -3.73
CA GLN A 424 19.59 8.38 -2.85
C GLN A 424 18.78 7.29 -3.56
N ILE A 425 18.52 6.21 -2.85
CA ILE A 425 17.68 5.07 -3.28
C ILE A 425 16.65 4.76 -2.20
N THR A 426 15.60 4.01 -2.56
CA THR A 426 14.63 3.53 -1.58
C THR A 426 15.17 2.32 -0.82
N PRO A 427 14.69 2.05 0.41
CA PRO A 427 15.00 0.81 1.12
C PRO A 427 14.71 -0.45 0.31
N ILE A 428 13.57 -0.48 -0.40
CA ILE A 428 13.23 -1.65 -1.23
C ILE A 428 14.20 -1.84 -2.41
N GLN A 429 14.70 -0.76 -3.03
CA GLN A 429 15.73 -0.88 -4.07
C GLN A 429 17.01 -1.49 -3.51
N LEU A 430 17.46 -1.07 -2.32
CA LEU A 430 18.64 -1.65 -1.67
C LEU A 430 18.43 -3.14 -1.37
N ALA A 431 17.32 -3.51 -0.72
CA ALA A 431 17.01 -4.90 -0.38
C ALA A 431 16.94 -5.78 -1.63
N THR A 432 16.23 -5.33 -2.68
CA THR A 432 16.11 -6.04 -3.96
C THR A 432 17.45 -6.23 -4.65
N THR A 433 18.29 -5.20 -4.70
CA THR A 433 19.59 -5.27 -5.37
C THR A 433 20.55 -6.21 -4.63
N VAL A 434 20.59 -6.15 -3.30
CA VAL A 434 21.43 -7.08 -2.54
C VAL A 434 20.91 -8.50 -2.63
N SER A 435 19.59 -8.72 -2.56
CA SER A 435 18.97 -10.04 -2.83
C SER A 435 19.43 -10.61 -4.16
N SER A 436 19.44 -9.77 -5.19
CA SER A 436 19.83 -10.19 -6.55
C SER A 436 21.33 -10.48 -6.69
N ILE A 437 22.17 -9.87 -5.86
CA ILE A 437 23.62 -10.16 -5.83
C ILE A 437 23.89 -11.49 -5.13
N ILE A 438 23.19 -11.80 -4.04
CA ILE A 438 23.47 -12.98 -3.21
C ILE A 438 22.73 -14.25 -3.66
N ASN A 439 21.78 -14.15 -4.61
CA ASN A 439 20.97 -15.28 -5.10
C ASN A 439 21.50 -15.89 -6.42
N GLY A 440 22.77 -15.68 -6.77
CA GLY A 440 23.33 -16.14 -8.02
C GLY A 440 23.27 -15.12 -9.17
N GLY A 441 22.98 -13.86 -8.89
CA GLY A 441 22.93 -12.80 -9.89
C GLY A 441 21.60 -12.70 -10.64
N ASN A 442 20.52 -13.14 -10.03
CA ASN A 442 19.16 -13.08 -10.60
C ASN A 442 18.38 -11.92 -10.01
N ARG A 443 18.13 -10.87 -10.81
CA ARG A 443 17.37 -9.72 -10.35
C ARG A 443 15.90 -10.06 -10.22
N VAL A 444 15.43 -10.15 -9.00
CA VAL A 444 14.04 -10.40 -8.65
C VAL A 444 13.20 -9.13 -8.69
N THR A 445 11.89 -9.28 -8.88
CA THR A 445 10.92 -8.20 -8.68
C THR A 445 10.27 -8.36 -7.30
N PRO A 446 10.45 -7.41 -6.37
CA PRO A 446 9.81 -7.50 -5.07
C PRO A 446 8.29 -7.43 -5.22
N HIS A 447 7.57 -8.23 -4.43
CA HIS A 447 6.12 -8.31 -4.53
C HIS A 447 5.46 -8.75 -3.22
N VAL A 448 4.18 -8.40 -3.08
CA VAL A 448 3.34 -8.77 -1.94
C VAL A 448 2.15 -9.62 -2.38
N GLY A 449 1.49 -9.31 -3.49
CA GLY A 449 0.37 -10.11 -3.99
C GLY A 449 0.85 -11.37 -4.70
N MET A 450 0.34 -12.54 -4.33
CA MET A 450 0.70 -13.82 -4.96
C MET A 450 -0.38 -14.31 -5.90
N GLN A 451 -1.61 -14.42 -5.43
CA GLN A 451 -2.72 -14.99 -6.21
C GLN A 451 -4.07 -14.46 -5.75
N VAL A 452 -5.04 -14.59 -6.65
CA VAL A 452 -6.45 -14.28 -6.39
C VAL A 452 -7.24 -15.59 -6.33
N GLU A 453 -8.02 -15.76 -5.27
CA GLU A 453 -8.86 -16.93 -5.01
C GLU A 453 -10.34 -16.52 -4.97
N ASN A 454 -11.24 -17.37 -5.46
CA ASN A 454 -12.67 -17.16 -5.28
C ASN A 454 -13.13 -17.57 -3.86
N GLY A 455 -14.42 -17.42 -3.57
CA GLY A 455 -15.02 -17.80 -2.27
C GLY A 455 -14.80 -19.26 -1.88
N ASP A 456 -14.63 -20.16 -2.87
CA ASP A 456 -14.38 -21.59 -2.69
C ASP A 456 -12.89 -21.94 -2.57
N LYS A 457 -12.02 -20.93 -2.41
CA LYS A 457 -10.54 -21.04 -2.36
C LYS A 457 -9.91 -21.57 -3.65
N LYS A 458 -10.62 -21.53 -4.77
CA LYS A 458 -10.06 -21.89 -6.08
C LYS A 458 -9.26 -20.70 -6.61
N VAL A 459 -8.00 -20.92 -6.98
CA VAL A 459 -7.15 -19.93 -7.64
C VAL A 459 -7.74 -19.59 -9.00
N ILE A 460 -8.00 -18.32 -9.23
CA ILE A 460 -8.50 -17.76 -10.49
C ILE A 460 -7.43 -16.98 -11.23
N LYS A 461 -6.41 -16.50 -10.51
CA LYS A 461 -5.25 -15.83 -11.09
C LYS A 461 -4.04 -15.99 -10.18
N THR A 462 -2.90 -16.31 -10.75
CA THR A 462 -1.56 -16.18 -10.14
C THR A 462 -0.85 -14.99 -10.77
N PHE A 463 -0.11 -14.23 -9.99
CA PHE A 463 0.70 -13.12 -10.50
C PHE A 463 2.10 -13.63 -10.79
N ASP A 464 2.63 -13.26 -11.94
CA ASP A 464 4.00 -13.56 -12.34
C ASP A 464 4.84 -12.28 -12.18
N PHE A 465 5.97 -12.42 -11.52
CA PHE A 465 6.93 -11.35 -11.32
C PHE A 465 8.21 -11.68 -12.10
N PRO A 466 8.64 -10.81 -13.02
CA PRO A 466 9.78 -11.12 -13.87
C PRO A 466 11.07 -11.21 -13.05
N VAL A 467 11.91 -12.18 -13.41
CA VAL A 467 13.28 -12.30 -12.94
C VAL A 467 14.20 -12.04 -14.13
N GLN A 468 15.14 -11.11 -13.98
CA GLN A 468 16.19 -10.84 -14.96
C GLN A 468 17.44 -11.60 -14.55
N GLU A 469 17.82 -12.61 -15.30
CA GLU A 469 18.99 -13.41 -15.05
C GLU A 469 20.30 -12.66 -15.41
N GLY A 470 21.39 -12.99 -14.72
CA GLY A 470 22.75 -12.62 -15.10
C GLY A 470 23.11 -11.16 -14.88
N ILE A 471 22.60 -10.50 -13.82
CA ILE A 471 23.08 -9.17 -13.45
C ILE A 471 24.52 -9.20 -12.89
N CYS A 472 24.96 -10.35 -12.35
CA CYS A 472 26.34 -10.70 -12.07
C CYS A 472 26.52 -12.22 -12.22
N ARG A 473 27.79 -12.68 -12.27
CA ARG A 473 28.09 -14.10 -12.36
C ARG A 473 27.86 -14.81 -11.02
N GLU A 474 27.55 -16.11 -11.06
CA GLU A 474 27.42 -16.96 -9.87
C GLU A 474 28.68 -16.89 -9.00
N GLU A 475 29.87 -16.93 -9.61
CA GLU A 475 31.15 -16.81 -8.91
C GLU A 475 31.26 -15.49 -8.11
N THR A 476 30.76 -14.40 -8.68
CA THR A 476 30.70 -13.09 -7.98
C THR A 476 29.73 -13.17 -6.81
N SER A 477 28.57 -13.79 -6.99
CA SER A 477 27.57 -14.03 -5.94
C SER A 477 28.17 -14.85 -4.78
N GLU A 478 28.86 -15.94 -5.07
CA GLU A 478 29.54 -16.79 -4.06
C GLU A 478 30.59 -15.98 -3.26
N LYS A 479 31.45 -15.24 -3.96
CA LYS A 479 32.43 -14.36 -3.32
C LYS A 479 31.77 -13.30 -2.43
N MET A 480 30.65 -12.73 -2.89
CA MET A 480 29.90 -11.76 -2.10
C MET A 480 29.27 -12.37 -0.85
N ARG A 481 28.68 -13.56 -0.94
CA ARG A 481 28.19 -14.30 0.24
C ARG A 481 29.29 -14.55 1.26
N PHE A 482 30.44 -15.04 0.81
CA PHE A 482 31.62 -15.23 1.65
C PHE A 482 32.07 -13.93 2.34
N LEU A 483 32.24 -12.84 1.57
CA LEU A 483 32.66 -11.55 2.11
C LEU A 483 31.71 -11.01 3.17
N LEU A 484 30.41 -11.18 2.95
CA LEU A 484 29.38 -10.66 3.86
C LEU A 484 29.23 -11.55 5.12
N GLU A 485 29.50 -12.85 5.01
CA GLU A 485 29.62 -13.72 6.17
C GLU A 485 30.78 -13.26 7.07
N LYS A 486 31.96 -12.94 6.50
CA LYS A 486 33.12 -12.42 7.24
C LYS A 486 32.83 -11.12 7.98
N VAL A 487 31.97 -10.25 7.44
CA VAL A 487 31.54 -9.03 8.16
C VAL A 487 30.82 -9.35 9.47
N VAL A 488 30.05 -10.44 9.52
CA VAL A 488 29.31 -10.85 10.71
C VAL A 488 30.16 -11.71 11.65
N SER A 489 30.92 -12.67 11.12
CA SER A 489 31.74 -13.56 11.95
C SER A 489 32.98 -12.85 12.55
N GLU A 490 33.66 -12.00 11.79
CA GLU A 490 34.96 -11.41 12.15
C GLU A 490 34.95 -9.88 12.19
N GLY A 491 33.98 -9.24 11.51
CA GLY A 491 33.96 -7.79 11.28
C GLY A 491 33.02 -6.98 12.17
N GLY A 492 32.66 -5.78 11.66
CA GLY A 492 31.81 -4.82 12.37
C GLY A 492 30.35 -5.20 12.52
N GLY A 493 29.91 -6.31 11.93
CA GLY A 493 28.56 -6.86 12.02
C GLY A 493 28.37 -7.90 13.13
N ASN A 494 29.37 -8.16 13.95
CA ASN A 494 29.41 -9.25 14.94
C ASN A 494 28.27 -9.26 15.96
N LYS A 495 27.54 -8.15 16.14
CA LYS A 495 26.34 -8.13 16.99
C LYS A 495 25.11 -8.77 16.36
N ALA A 496 25.17 -9.09 15.07
CA ALA A 496 24.17 -9.91 14.39
C ALA A 496 24.51 -11.42 14.42
N TYR A 497 25.69 -11.80 14.91
CA TYR A 497 26.11 -13.19 15.01
C TYR A 497 25.18 -14.01 15.89
N ILE A 498 24.76 -15.17 15.41
CA ILE A 498 23.96 -16.17 16.13
C ILE A 498 24.71 -17.50 16.05
N GLU A 499 25.00 -18.08 17.20
CA GLU A 499 25.68 -19.38 17.27
C GLU A 499 24.87 -20.46 16.55
N GLY A 500 25.51 -21.23 15.68
CA GLY A 500 24.87 -22.29 14.90
C GLY A 500 24.25 -21.84 13.59
N TYR A 501 24.23 -20.53 13.27
CA TYR A 501 23.72 -20.03 11.98
C TYR A 501 24.79 -19.22 11.24
N GLU A 502 24.96 -19.50 9.98
CA GLU A 502 25.81 -18.68 9.10
C GLU A 502 25.00 -17.47 8.58
N ILE A 503 25.37 -16.30 9.06
CA ILE A 503 24.71 -15.05 8.71
C ILE A 503 25.69 -14.17 7.94
N GLY A 504 25.27 -13.70 6.76
CA GLY A 504 25.96 -12.66 6.02
C GLY A 504 25.31 -11.29 6.25
N GLY A 505 26.10 -10.21 6.23
CA GLY A 505 25.48 -8.90 6.41
C GLY A 505 26.41 -7.71 6.26
N LYS A 506 25.83 -6.49 6.34
CA LYS A 506 26.57 -5.23 6.26
C LYS A 506 25.93 -4.13 7.09
N THR A 507 26.75 -3.48 7.89
CA THR A 507 26.40 -2.30 8.69
C THR A 507 26.48 -1.01 7.87
N ALA A 508 25.64 -0.02 8.17
CA ALA A 508 25.84 1.34 7.72
C ALA A 508 25.42 2.37 8.78
N THR A 509 26.01 3.53 8.65
CA THR A 509 25.63 4.75 9.36
C THR A 509 25.79 5.91 8.38
N SER A 510 24.71 6.54 8.01
CA SER A 510 24.70 7.69 7.13
C SER A 510 24.16 8.92 7.84
N GLN A 511 24.62 10.09 7.45
CA GLN A 511 24.12 11.35 7.98
C GLN A 511 23.03 11.89 7.05
N THR A 512 21.89 12.32 7.60
CA THR A 512 20.80 12.88 6.80
C THR A 512 21.16 14.26 6.23
N LEU A 513 20.44 14.66 5.19
CA LEU A 513 20.53 16.00 4.63
C LEU A 513 19.46 16.93 5.25
N PRO A 514 19.76 18.19 5.53
CA PRO A 514 21.09 18.83 5.46
C PRO A 514 22.01 18.33 6.59
N ARG A 515 23.30 18.16 6.31
CA ARG A 515 24.26 17.61 7.29
C ARG A 515 24.42 18.47 8.55
N SER A 516 24.05 19.76 8.47
CA SER A 516 23.98 20.68 9.62
C SER A 516 22.95 20.28 10.68
N ALA A 517 21.99 19.43 10.34
CA ALA A 517 21.00 18.92 11.29
C ALA A 517 21.59 17.88 12.27
N HIS A 518 22.79 17.35 11.99
CA HIS A 518 23.46 16.32 12.80
C HIS A 518 22.57 15.10 13.10
N LYS A 519 21.68 14.75 12.16
CA LYS A 519 20.79 13.59 12.24
C LYS A 519 21.39 12.43 11.46
N TYR A 520 21.16 11.20 11.93
CA TYR A 520 21.77 9.99 11.39
C TYR A 520 20.73 8.94 11.05
N ILE A 521 21.07 8.09 10.09
CA ILE A 521 20.34 6.86 9.77
C ILE A 521 21.28 5.70 10.06
N SER A 522 20.84 4.81 10.93
CA SER A 522 21.54 3.60 11.31
C SER A 522 20.89 2.42 10.64
N SER A 523 21.64 1.63 9.89
CA SER A 523 21.09 0.48 9.20
C SER A 523 21.97 -0.75 9.29
N PHE A 524 21.31 -1.90 9.18
CA PHE A 524 21.95 -3.19 8.99
C PHE A 524 21.14 -3.97 7.96
N LEU A 525 21.83 -4.61 7.04
CA LEU A 525 21.26 -5.52 6.06
C LEU A 525 21.96 -6.85 6.22
N GLY A 526 21.22 -7.92 6.45
CA GLY A 526 21.75 -9.24 6.54
C GLY A 526 20.86 -10.30 5.93
N PHE A 527 21.38 -11.50 5.80
CA PHE A 527 20.69 -12.64 5.20
C PHE A 527 21.18 -13.96 5.79
N ALA A 528 20.35 -14.95 5.72
CA ALA A 528 20.63 -16.29 6.23
C ALA A 528 19.89 -17.38 5.41
N PRO A 529 20.44 -18.62 5.32
CA PRO A 529 21.85 -18.97 5.56
C PRO A 529 22.79 -18.24 4.60
N ALA A 530 24.07 -18.08 4.97
CA ALA A 530 25.00 -17.31 4.13
C ALA A 530 25.36 -18.02 2.81
N ASP A 531 25.40 -19.36 2.79
CA ASP A 531 25.72 -20.17 1.61
C ASP A 531 24.54 -20.31 0.64
N ASP A 532 23.29 -20.39 1.14
CA ASP A 532 22.06 -20.51 0.34
C ASP A 532 20.96 -19.60 0.90
N PRO A 533 21.00 -18.28 0.62
CA PRO A 533 20.13 -17.31 1.24
C PRO A 533 18.63 -17.56 1.01
N LYS A 534 17.88 -17.76 2.09
CA LYS A 534 16.42 -17.98 2.10
C LYS A 534 15.66 -16.77 2.62
N VAL A 535 16.32 -15.93 3.42
CA VAL A 535 15.73 -14.71 3.98
C VAL A 535 16.76 -13.59 4.04
N LEU A 536 16.36 -12.42 3.60
CA LEU A 536 17.09 -11.17 3.76
C LEU A 536 16.29 -10.24 4.65
N VAL A 537 16.96 -9.58 5.59
CA VAL A 537 16.37 -8.57 6.48
C VAL A 537 17.14 -7.26 6.31
N LEU A 538 16.41 -6.16 6.15
CA LEU A 538 16.96 -4.81 6.17
C LEU A 538 16.32 -4.03 7.31
N VAL A 539 17.13 -3.58 8.25
CA VAL A 539 16.71 -2.72 9.38
C VAL A 539 17.24 -1.31 9.17
N ILE A 540 16.37 -0.30 9.28
CA ILE A 540 16.71 1.12 9.17
C ILE A 540 16.11 1.87 10.36
N ILE A 541 16.94 2.49 11.19
CA ILE A 541 16.55 3.33 12.34
C ILE A 541 16.89 4.78 12.00
N ARG A 542 15.87 5.65 11.93
CA ARG A 542 16.05 7.05 11.54
C ARG A 542 16.10 7.96 12.76
N ASN A 543 17.12 8.79 12.78
CA ASN A 543 17.36 9.83 13.80
C ASN A 543 17.34 9.30 15.25
N PRO A 544 18.08 8.22 15.57
CA PRO A 544 18.12 7.70 16.94
C PRO A 544 18.79 8.70 17.90
N SER A 545 18.34 8.74 19.15
CA SER A 545 19.01 9.45 20.24
C SER A 545 20.26 8.72 20.72
N GLY A 546 21.29 9.45 21.08
CA GLY A 546 22.51 8.92 21.69
C GLY A 546 23.40 8.18 20.69
N ILE A 547 23.60 6.87 20.88
CA ILE A 547 24.45 6.04 20.00
C ILE A 547 23.71 5.77 18.68
N TYR A 548 24.35 6.11 17.57
CA TYR A 548 23.77 6.04 16.22
C TYR A 548 24.54 5.12 15.24
N TYR A 549 25.47 4.29 15.73
CA TYR A 549 26.21 3.37 14.84
C TYR A 549 25.37 2.15 14.49
N GLY A 550 25.20 1.85 13.18
CA GLY A 550 24.37 0.74 12.68
C GLY A 550 24.75 -0.62 13.28
N GLY A 551 26.04 -0.95 13.36
CA GLY A 551 26.51 -2.17 14.01
C GLY A 551 26.23 -2.24 15.52
N THR A 552 25.91 -1.10 16.15
CA THR A 552 25.61 -1.05 17.60
C THR A 552 24.12 -1.11 17.89
N ILE A 553 23.26 -0.55 17.01
CA ILE A 553 21.84 -0.42 17.31
C ILE A 553 20.93 -1.13 16.30
N ALA A 554 21.34 -1.28 15.02
CA ALA A 554 20.52 -1.96 14.01
C ALA A 554 20.85 -3.46 13.93
N ALA A 555 22.12 -3.87 14.03
CA ALA A 555 22.51 -5.28 14.03
C ALA A 555 21.85 -6.11 15.16
N PRO A 556 21.74 -5.64 16.42
CA PRO A 556 21.00 -6.36 17.46
C PRO A 556 19.50 -6.50 17.19
N VAL A 557 18.88 -5.54 16.49
CA VAL A 557 17.46 -5.62 16.09
C VAL A 557 17.27 -6.73 15.07
N GLU A 558 18.15 -6.80 14.09
CA GLU A 558 18.12 -7.89 13.11
C GLU A 558 18.39 -9.25 13.73
N LYS A 559 19.37 -9.34 14.65
CA LYS A 559 19.62 -10.56 15.43
C LYS A 559 18.34 -11.05 16.11
N GLU A 560 17.62 -10.17 16.80
CA GLU A 560 16.36 -10.50 17.45
C GLU A 560 15.31 -11.02 16.46
N ILE A 561 15.27 -10.46 15.25
CA ILE A 561 14.38 -10.95 14.19
C ILE A 561 14.80 -12.34 13.74
N PHE A 562 16.08 -12.56 13.41
CA PHE A 562 16.59 -13.86 12.97
C PHE A 562 16.41 -14.95 14.04
N GLU A 563 16.66 -14.68 15.31
CA GLU A 563 16.42 -15.62 16.41
C GLU A 563 14.97 -16.14 16.47
N ASN A 564 14.00 -15.34 16.00
CA ASN A 564 12.61 -15.75 15.92
C ASN A 564 12.24 -16.41 14.60
N ILE A 565 12.74 -15.87 13.46
CA ILE A 565 12.26 -16.32 12.14
C ILE A 565 13.03 -17.51 11.59
N LEU A 566 14.32 -17.71 11.91
CA LEU A 566 15.10 -18.85 11.38
C LEU A 566 14.53 -20.18 11.87
N PRO A 567 14.25 -20.39 13.17
CA PRO A 567 13.56 -21.59 13.64
C PRO A 567 12.14 -21.73 13.08
N TYR A 568 11.42 -20.61 12.95
CA TYR A 568 10.06 -20.61 12.39
C TYR A 568 10.02 -21.04 10.93
N LEU A 569 11.03 -20.68 10.14
CA LEU A 569 11.19 -21.06 8.75
C LEU A 569 11.83 -22.45 8.58
N GLU A 570 12.09 -23.16 9.68
CA GLU A 570 12.76 -24.48 9.70
C GLU A 570 14.11 -24.46 8.99
N LEU A 571 14.81 -23.33 9.05
CA LEU A 571 16.17 -23.21 8.54
C LEU A 571 17.11 -23.83 9.57
N GLU A 572 17.80 -24.91 9.17
CA GLU A 572 18.66 -25.68 10.04
C GLU A 572 19.87 -24.86 10.54
N GLN A 573 20.35 -25.24 11.74
CA GLN A 573 21.57 -24.74 12.36
C GLN A 573 22.79 -25.35 11.70
#